data_eeaa9ab2639b600c080d61dba1e7af81
#
_entry.id   eeaa9ab2639b600c080d61dba1e7af81
#
_cell.length_a   1.000
_cell.length_b   1.000
_cell.length_c   1.000
_cell.angle_alpha   90.00
_cell.angle_beta   90.00
_cell.angle_gamma   90.00
#
_symmetry.space_group_name_H-M   'P 1'
#
loop_
_entity.id
_entity.type
_entity.pdbx_description
1 polymer ?
#
loop_
_entity_poly.entity_id
_entity_poly.type
_entity_poly.pdbx_seq_one_letter_code
_entity_poly.pdbx_strand_id
1 'polypeptide(L)'
;MALFRKKQCADPEAEKLKSFLDMIAPSLVKFEFDRYFCGNSIRCVWALREYPTATDDQAILRHLGEMHGVTLHVYTRIVTPLEESRIVHNAEIRNRMKRNSTQNIQQAVEAESNLQDVKTLVGSMHRNKESLMHCAVYMELIASDQTEFEILQNQVTVELTRAKLNVDKLKLRQQQGFCCVSPCGYNAFGTEYERVLPAGSVANLFPFNYSGKTDRKGFYIGKDKCGSNIVVDFDQRDEDKTSANILILGNTGQAKSFLMKLLLLNFLEAGKSIITLDVEHEQWEMCRAVGGCFADIIEGTYKINLLEPRCWDTDADPYDVDAPSA
;
A
#
# COMPACT_ATOMS: atom_id res chain seq x y z
N MET A 1 64.87 0.97 23.54
CA MET A 1 63.63 1.47 24.23
C MET A 1 62.43 1.14 23.36
N ALA A 2 61.80 -0.02 23.58
CA ALA A 2 60.75 -0.54 22.76
C ALA A 2 59.40 -0.06 23.36
N LEU A 3 58.70 0.79 22.63
CA LEU A 3 57.35 1.28 22.97
C LEU A 3 56.33 0.16 22.71
N PHE A 4 55.88 -0.49 23.77
CA PHE A 4 54.73 -1.38 23.76
C PHE A 4 53.46 -0.54 23.50
N ARG A 5 52.92 -0.59 22.28
CA ARG A 5 51.57 -0.15 21.99
C ARG A 5 50.58 -1.14 22.64
N LYS A 6 49.90 -0.72 23.70
CA LYS A 6 48.75 -1.42 24.26
C LYS A 6 47.72 -1.58 23.16
N LYS A 7 47.44 -2.81 22.70
CA LYS A 7 46.27 -3.14 21.94
C LYS A 7 45.04 -2.78 22.82
N GLN A 8 44.30 -1.75 22.45
CA GLN A 8 42.97 -1.55 23.02
C GLN A 8 42.15 -2.80 22.68
N CYS A 9 41.65 -3.51 23.69
CA CYS A 9 40.64 -4.54 23.51
C CYS A 9 39.41 -3.85 22.87
N ALA A 10 39.09 -4.24 21.66
CA ALA A 10 37.86 -3.81 21.01
C ALA A 10 36.68 -4.34 21.83
N ASP A 11 35.71 -3.48 22.07
CA ASP A 11 34.47 -3.82 22.75
C ASP A 11 33.77 -4.91 21.95
N PRO A 12 33.45 -6.09 22.53
CA PRO A 12 32.82 -7.19 21.79
C PRO A 12 31.44 -6.83 21.22
N GLU A 13 30.74 -5.85 21.79
CA GLU A 13 29.50 -5.32 21.22
C GLU A 13 29.75 -4.46 19.97
N ALA A 14 30.82 -3.66 19.97
CA ALA A 14 31.22 -2.87 18.81
C ALA A 14 31.74 -3.75 17.65
N GLU A 15 32.35 -4.89 17.95
CA GLU A 15 32.76 -5.89 16.95
C GLU A 15 31.55 -6.62 16.33
N LYS A 16 30.55 -6.97 17.15
CA LYS A 16 29.27 -7.54 16.67
C LYS A 16 28.51 -6.55 15.81
N LEU A 17 28.43 -5.29 16.20
CA LEU A 17 27.79 -4.23 15.44
C LEU A 17 28.47 -3.98 14.09
N LYS A 18 29.81 -3.97 14.06
CA LYS A 18 30.56 -3.87 12.79
C LYS A 18 30.29 -5.06 11.88
N SER A 19 30.28 -6.28 12.39
CA SER A 19 29.99 -7.48 11.61
C SER A 19 28.59 -7.45 11.01
N PHE A 20 27.58 -6.93 11.75
CA PHE A 20 26.24 -6.74 11.23
C PHE A 20 26.18 -5.68 10.13
N LEU A 21 26.82 -4.53 10.33
CA LEU A 21 26.88 -3.46 9.34
C LEU A 21 27.62 -3.90 8.07
N ASP A 22 28.71 -4.66 8.21
CA ASP A 22 29.44 -5.21 7.07
C ASP A 22 28.61 -6.23 6.27
N MET A 23 27.72 -6.95 6.93
CA MET A 23 26.81 -7.91 6.29
C MET A 23 25.69 -7.23 5.48
N ILE A 24 25.18 -6.09 5.97
CA ILE A 24 24.09 -5.36 5.29
C ILE A 24 24.59 -4.28 4.33
N ALA A 25 25.85 -3.85 4.46
CA ALA A 25 26.43 -2.84 3.58
C ALA A 25 26.64 -3.39 2.17
N PRO A 26 26.32 -2.64 1.12
CA PRO A 26 26.60 -3.05 -0.24
C PRO A 26 28.11 -3.12 -0.46
N SER A 27 28.57 -4.14 -1.21
CA SER A 27 29.99 -4.36 -1.50
C SER A 27 30.62 -3.21 -2.31
N LEU A 28 29.83 -2.49 -3.08
CA LEU A 28 30.26 -1.37 -3.90
C LEU A 28 29.10 -0.37 -4.08
N VAL A 29 29.44 0.92 -3.97
CA VAL A 29 28.57 2.01 -4.45
C VAL A 29 29.38 2.85 -5.43
N LYS A 30 28.98 2.91 -6.71
CA LYS A 30 29.66 3.66 -7.75
C LYS A 30 28.63 4.56 -8.45
N PHE A 31 28.88 5.87 -8.46
CA PHE A 31 28.03 6.85 -9.14
C PHE A 31 28.51 7.12 -10.56
N GLU A 32 27.59 7.17 -11.51
CA GLU A 32 27.81 7.51 -12.89
C GLU A 32 26.96 8.75 -13.28
N PHE A 33 26.95 9.11 -14.55
CA PHE A 33 26.30 10.31 -15.04
C PHE A 33 24.78 10.36 -14.76
N ASP A 34 24.08 9.24 -14.99
CA ASP A 34 22.62 9.15 -14.93
C ASP A 34 22.11 8.00 -14.03
N ARG A 35 23.03 7.25 -13.44
CA ARG A 35 22.74 6.06 -12.63
C ARG A 35 23.81 5.84 -11.54
N TYR A 36 23.58 4.86 -10.70
CA TYR A 36 24.60 4.36 -9.77
C TYR A 36 24.46 2.85 -9.59
N PHE A 37 25.56 2.23 -9.21
CA PHE A 37 25.62 0.82 -8.89
C PHE A 37 25.63 0.68 -7.38
N CYS A 38 24.82 -0.23 -6.85
CA CYS A 38 24.77 -0.55 -5.44
C CYS A 38 24.80 -2.08 -5.29
N GLY A 39 25.97 -2.64 -4.91
CA GLY A 39 26.21 -4.07 -5.02
C GLY A 39 26.04 -4.56 -6.45
N ASN A 40 25.16 -5.52 -6.67
CA ASN A 40 24.87 -6.09 -7.99
C ASN A 40 23.69 -5.42 -8.71
N SER A 41 23.10 -4.37 -8.15
CA SER A 41 21.95 -3.68 -8.75
C SER A 41 22.33 -2.38 -9.42
N ILE A 42 21.68 -2.10 -10.56
CA ILE A 42 21.74 -0.84 -11.27
C ILE A 42 20.57 0.00 -10.80
N ARG A 43 20.85 1.23 -10.38
CA ARG A 43 19.84 2.12 -9.82
C ARG A 43 19.94 3.52 -10.40
N CYS A 44 18.82 4.24 -10.40
CA CYS A 44 18.83 5.67 -10.63
C CYS A 44 17.74 6.35 -9.81
N VAL A 45 17.94 7.62 -9.51
CA VAL A 45 16.96 8.45 -8.81
C VAL A 45 16.48 9.54 -9.75
N TRP A 46 15.15 9.69 -9.81
CA TRP A 46 14.47 10.76 -10.50
C TRP A 46 13.69 11.61 -9.48
N ALA A 47 13.70 12.92 -9.67
CA ALA A 47 12.95 13.84 -8.82
C ALA A 47 11.69 14.33 -9.56
N LEU A 48 10.56 14.34 -8.91
CA LEU A 48 9.33 14.89 -9.47
C LEU A 48 9.42 16.42 -9.50
N ARG A 49 9.21 17.01 -10.66
CA ARG A 49 9.36 18.45 -10.85
C ARG A 49 8.04 19.18 -11.03
N GLU A 50 7.12 18.60 -11.77
CA GLU A 50 5.82 19.19 -12.06
C GLU A 50 4.70 18.19 -11.80
N TYR A 51 3.63 18.71 -11.22
CA TYR A 51 2.42 17.97 -10.85
C TYR A 51 1.29 18.38 -11.80
N PRO A 52 0.30 17.54 -12.07
CA PRO A 52 -0.87 17.91 -12.85
C PRO A 52 -1.65 19.01 -12.14
N THR A 53 -2.30 19.87 -12.92
CA THR A 53 -3.09 20.99 -12.40
C THR A 53 -4.37 20.57 -11.70
N ALA A 54 -4.90 19.40 -12.04
CA ALA A 54 -6.07 18.80 -11.42
C ALA A 54 -5.80 17.32 -11.16
N THR A 55 -6.18 16.85 -10.00
CA THR A 55 -6.17 15.44 -9.61
C THR A 55 -7.62 15.03 -9.48
N ASP A 56 -8.14 14.31 -10.47
CA ASP A 56 -9.40 13.59 -10.28
C ASP A 56 -9.17 12.60 -9.14
N ASP A 57 -10.02 12.48 -8.16
CA ASP A 57 -9.95 11.71 -6.90
C ASP A 57 -9.16 10.37 -6.91
N GLN A 58 -8.13 10.26 -7.72
CA GLN A 58 -7.28 9.11 -7.92
C GLN A 58 -5.89 9.33 -7.31
N ALA A 59 -5.37 8.29 -6.68
CA ALA A 59 -3.99 8.26 -6.21
C ALA A 59 -3.03 8.30 -7.42
N ILE A 60 -2.46 9.48 -7.72
CA ILE A 60 -1.66 9.76 -8.93
C ILE A 60 -0.45 8.83 -9.02
N LEU A 61 0.17 8.51 -7.89
CA LEU A 61 1.38 7.68 -7.82
C LEU A 61 1.07 6.19 -7.67
N ARG A 62 -0.20 5.79 -7.72
CA ARG A 62 -0.62 4.40 -7.47
C ARG A 62 0.07 3.40 -8.39
N HIS A 63 -0.02 3.61 -9.70
CA HIS A 63 0.58 2.67 -10.65
C HIS A 63 2.11 2.61 -10.52
N LEU A 64 2.75 3.74 -10.22
CA LEU A 64 4.20 3.79 -9.97
C LEU A 64 4.57 3.04 -8.68
N GLY A 65 3.76 3.15 -7.63
CA GLY A 65 3.98 2.43 -6.37
C GLY A 65 3.72 0.92 -6.45
N GLU A 66 2.93 0.47 -7.44
CA GLU A 66 2.66 -0.96 -7.70
C GLU A 66 3.73 -1.60 -8.62
N MET A 67 4.59 -0.81 -9.27
CA MET A 67 5.60 -1.32 -10.20
C MET A 67 6.76 -1.98 -9.46
N HIS A 68 7.11 -3.19 -9.89
CA HIS A 68 8.31 -3.86 -9.38
C HIS A 68 9.57 -3.07 -9.75
N GLY A 69 10.49 -2.93 -8.80
CA GLY A 69 11.72 -2.16 -9.02
C GLY A 69 11.58 -0.64 -8.89
N VAL A 70 10.42 -0.13 -8.50
CA VAL A 70 10.19 1.29 -8.23
C VAL A 70 9.97 1.51 -6.74
N THR A 71 10.72 2.44 -6.16
CA THR A 71 10.54 2.87 -4.77
C THR A 71 10.25 4.37 -4.74
N LEU A 72 9.21 4.77 -4.03
CA LEU A 72 8.80 6.17 -3.91
C LEU A 72 9.16 6.72 -2.53
N HIS A 73 9.79 7.88 -2.52
CA HIS A 73 10.15 8.61 -1.30
C HIS A 73 9.47 9.98 -1.32
N VAL A 74 8.59 10.20 -0.36
CA VAL A 74 7.80 11.44 -0.25
C VAL A 74 8.22 12.19 1.00
N TYR A 75 8.74 13.38 0.80
CA TYR A 75 9.11 14.31 1.87
C TYR A 75 8.04 15.38 2.00
N THR A 76 7.49 15.53 3.18
CA THR A 76 6.47 16.53 3.45
C THR A 76 6.84 17.35 4.68
N ARG A 77 6.58 18.66 4.64
CA ARG A 77 6.65 19.54 5.80
C ARG A 77 5.50 20.56 5.77
N ILE A 78 4.98 20.88 6.91
CA ILE A 78 3.92 21.86 7.05
C ILE A 78 4.47 23.26 6.75
N VAL A 79 3.72 24.06 6.02
CA VAL A 79 3.99 25.48 5.79
C VAL A 79 3.53 26.25 7.01
N THR A 80 4.41 27.11 7.57
CA THR A 80 4.01 27.95 8.70
C THR A 80 3.07 29.07 8.23
N PRO A 81 2.16 29.60 9.08
CA PRO A 81 1.23 30.67 8.68
C PRO A 81 1.90 31.90 8.11
N LEU A 82 3.12 32.22 8.58
CA LEU A 82 3.91 33.36 8.05
C LEU A 82 4.46 33.05 6.65
N GLU A 83 4.92 31.82 6.40
CA GLU A 83 5.35 31.39 5.08
C GLU A 83 4.17 31.34 4.11
N GLU A 84 3.02 30.82 4.55
CA GLU A 84 1.79 30.77 3.76
C GLU A 84 1.40 32.15 3.24
N SER A 85 1.31 33.15 4.12
CA SER A 85 1.01 34.52 3.73
C SER A 85 2.01 35.07 2.72
N ARG A 86 3.30 34.78 2.88
CA ARG A 86 4.35 35.19 1.93
C ARG A 86 4.22 34.51 0.58
N ILE A 87 3.95 33.21 0.57
CA ILE A 87 3.80 32.40 -0.67
C ILE A 87 2.62 32.94 -1.47
N VAL A 88 1.46 33.10 -0.84
CA VAL A 88 0.25 33.62 -1.49
C VAL A 88 0.48 35.04 -2.02
N HIS A 89 1.04 35.92 -1.22
CA HIS A 89 1.34 37.31 -1.61
C HIS A 89 2.32 37.38 -2.78
N ASN A 90 3.40 36.59 -2.74
CA ASN A 90 4.38 36.53 -3.84
C ASN A 90 3.77 35.95 -5.12
N ALA A 91 2.91 34.95 -5.03
CA ALA A 91 2.19 34.38 -6.17
C ALA A 91 1.28 35.43 -6.81
N GLU A 92 0.54 36.19 -5.99
CA GLU A 92 -0.32 37.27 -6.48
C GLU A 92 0.48 38.37 -7.19
N ILE A 93 1.57 38.85 -6.60
CA ILE A 93 2.43 39.88 -7.21
C ILE A 93 3.01 39.38 -8.54
N ARG A 94 3.56 38.15 -8.58
CA ARG A 94 4.16 37.60 -9.82
C ARG A 94 3.14 37.49 -10.94
N ASN A 95 1.95 37.02 -10.65
CA ASN A 95 0.90 36.87 -11.65
C ASN A 95 0.37 38.21 -12.13
N ARG A 96 0.25 39.23 -11.23
CA ARG A 96 -0.11 40.58 -11.62
C ARG A 96 0.97 41.24 -12.50
N MET A 97 2.25 41.04 -12.16
CA MET A 97 3.37 41.55 -12.98
C MET A 97 3.38 40.87 -14.37
N LYS A 98 3.23 39.55 -14.45
CA LYS A 98 3.14 38.85 -15.73
C LYS A 98 1.99 39.35 -16.58
N ARG A 99 0.80 39.51 -16.02
CA ARG A 99 -0.36 40.05 -16.73
C ARG A 99 -0.09 41.43 -17.33
N ASN A 100 0.58 42.31 -16.57
CA ASN A 100 0.78 43.69 -16.96
C ASN A 100 1.99 43.91 -17.89
N SER A 101 2.97 42.99 -17.88
CA SER A 101 4.22 43.14 -18.63
C SER A 101 4.24 42.37 -19.95
N THR A 102 3.26 41.48 -20.20
CA THR A 102 3.31 40.56 -21.35
C THR A 102 2.51 41.12 -22.52
N GLN A 103 3.18 41.30 -23.65
CA GLN A 103 2.56 41.66 -24.93
C GLN A 103 1.85 40.47 -25.62
N ASN A 104 2.08 39.27 -25.17
CA ASN A 104 1.48 38.05 -25.72
C ASN A 104 0.15 37.74 -25.04
N ILE A 105 -0.95 37.77 -25.78
CA ILE A 105 -2.30 37.56 -25.34
C ILE A 105 -2.46 36.19 -24.59
N GLN A 106 -1.81 35.12 -25.09
CA GLN A 106 -1.90 33.78 -24.46
C GLN A 106 -1.31 33.78 -23.05
N GLN A 107 -0.14 34.39 -22.86
CA GLN A 107 0.49 34.46 -21.54
C GLN A 107 -0.28 35.39 -20.56
N ALA A 108 -0.95 36.42 -21.09
CA ALA A 108 -1.82 37.26 -20.27
C ALA A 108 -3.06 36.50 -19.78
N VAL A 109 -3.68 35.70 -20.65
CA VAL A 109 -4.83 34.84 -20.31
C VAL A 109 -4.42 33.77 -19.30
N GLU A 110 -3.28 33.11 -19.47
CA GLU A 110 -2.73 32.16 -18.49
C GLU A 110 -2.48 32.79 -17.12
N ALA A 111 -1.92 34.01 -17.10
CA ALA A 111 -1.67 34.73 -15.85
C ALA A 111 -2.97 35.11 -15.13
N GLU A 112 -4.03 35.42 -15.88
CA GLU A 112 -5.34 35.72 -15.32
C GLU A 112 -6.04 34.48 -14.78
N SER A 113 -5.97 33.34 -15.51
CA SER A 113 -6.43 32.03 -15.04
C SER A 113 -5.72 31.64 -13.73
N ASN A 114 -4.39 31.75 -13.70
CA ASN A 114 -3.60 31.44 -12.50
C ASN A 114 -3.97 32.34 -11.30
N LEU A 115 -4.32 33.61 -11.53
CA LEU A 115 -4.82 34.49 -10.47
C LEU A 115 -6.18 34.05 -9.93
N GLN A 116 -7.06 33.58 -10.81
CA GLN A 116 -8.36 33.04 -10.43
C GLN A 116 -8.19 31.74 -9.61
N ASP A 117 -7.30 30.86 -10.04
CA ASP A 117 -6.98 29.62 -9.34
C ASP A 117 -6.41 29.88 -7.95
N VAL A 118 -5.50 30.84 -7.80
CA VAL A 118 -4.99 31.26 -6.48
C VAL A 118 -6.10 31.78 -5.57
N LYS A 119 -7.03 32.58 -6.09
CA LYS A 119 -8.16 33.09 -5.31
C LYS A 119 -9.10 31.95 -4.87
N THR A 120 -9.37 31.02 -5.77
CA THR A 120 -10.21 29.86 -5.50
C THR A 120 -9.56 28.96 -4.46
N LEU A 121 -8.25 28.73 -4.57
CA LEU A 121 -7.47 27.96 -3.61
C LEU A 121 -7.51 28.59 -2.22
N VAL A 122 -7.21 29.88 -2.10
CA VAL A 122 -7.25 30.60 -0.83
C VAL A 122 -8.67 30.57 -0.23
N GLY A 123 -9.69 30.72 -1.07
CA GLY A 123 -11.09 30.61 -0.64
C GLY A 123 -11.48 29.21 -0.13
N SER A 124 -10.97 28.14 -0.75
CA SER A 124 -11.18 26.76 -0.31
C SER A 124 -10.41 26.45 0.98
N MET A 125 -9.18 26.93 1.10
CA MET A 125 -8.36 26.79 2.31
C MET A 125 -9.04 27.42 3.51
N HIS A 126 -9.56 28.64 3.38
CA HIS A 126 -10.29 29.30 4.47
C HIS A 126 -11.58 28.57 4.86
N ARG A 127 -12.33 28.04 3.88
CA ARG A 127 -13.56 27.30 4.15
C ARG A 127 -13.30 25.94 4.79
N ASN A 128 -12.32 25.20 4.28
CA ASN A 128 -12.04 23.83 4.70
C ASN A 128 -11.01 23.75 5.84
N LYS A 129 -10.43 24.89 6.27
CA LYS A 129 -9.30 24.95 7.21
C LYS A 129 -8.12 24.08 6.77
N GLU A 130 -7.88 24.01 5.46
CA GLU A 130 -6.86 23.20 4.85
C GLU A 130 -5.51 23.94 4.90
N SER A 131 -4.46 23.26 5.35
CA SER A 131 -3.11 23.81 5.43
C SER A 131 -2.33 23.54 4.15
N LEU A 132 -1.38 24.43 3.83
CA LEU A 132 -0.39 24.18 2.79
C LEU A 132 0.75 23.33 3.32
N MET A 133 1.27 22.48 2.45
CA MET A 133 2.41 21.61 2.72
C MET A 133 3.47 21.75 1.62
N HIS A 134 4.73 21.79 2.02
CA HIS A 134 5.83 21.53 1.09
C HIS A 134 5.91 20.02 0.83
N CYS A 135 5.97 19.65 -0.42
CA CYS A 135 6.07 18.25 -0.84
C CYS A 135 7.18 18.10 -1.87
N ALA A 136 8.06 17.11 -1.67
CA ALA A 136 9.04 16.67 -2.66
C ALA A 136 8.92 15.14 -2.81
N VAL A 137 8.90 14.66 -4.04
CA VAL A 137 8.80 13.23 -4.36
C VAL A 137 10.03 12.82 -5.16
N TYR A 138 10.71 11.81 -4.67
CA TYR A 138 11.82 11.15 -5.35
C TYR A 138 11.44 9.71 -5.65
N MET A 139 11.92 9.23 -6.78
CA MET A 139 11.64 7.90 -7.28
C MET A 139 12.96 7.20 -7.54
N GLU A 140 13.19 6.07 -6.87
CA GLU A 140 14.32 5.19 -7.12
C GLU A 140 13.88 4.05 -8.02
N LEU A 141 14.59 3.82 -9.11
CA LEU A 141 14.42 2.69 -10.01
C LEU A 141 15.57 1.70 -9.75
N ILE A 142 15.22 0.44 -9.56
CA ILE A 142 16.14 -0.64 -9.18
C ILE A 142 15.98 -1.78 -10.17
N ALA A 143 17.08 -2.22 -10.79
CA ALA A 143 17.11 -3.36 -11.69
C ALA A 143 18.34 -4.22 -11.45
N SER A 144 18.26 -5.49 -11.82
CA SER A 144 19.35 -6.46 -11.68
C SER A 144 20.34 -6.41 -12.83
N ASP A 145 19.88 -6.09 -14.03
CA ASP A 145 20.69 -5.99 -15.23
C ASP A 145 20.35 -4.76 -16.10
N GLN A 146 21.17 -4.51 -17.13
CA GLN A 146 21.02 -3.37 -18.02
C GLN A 146 19.73 -3.43 -18.85
N THR A 147 19.32 -4.61 -19.28
CA THR A 147 18.13 -4.79 -20.12
C THR A 147 16.86 -4.51 -19.34
N GLU A 148 16.79 -5.07 -18.12
CA GLU A 148 15.69 -4.81 -17.17
C GLU A 148 15.62 -3.32 -16.82
N PHE A 149 16.78 -2.67 -16.62
CA PHE A 149 16.86 -1.25 -16.30
C PHE A 149 16.25 -0.38 -17.40
N GLU A 150 16.58 -0.64 -18.67
CA GLU A 150 16.04 0.11 -19.82
C GLU A 150 14.53 -0.12 -19.97
N ILE A 151 14.07 -1.34 -19.81
CA ILE A 151 12.63 -1.67 -19.83
C ILE A 151 11.90 -0.92 -18.71
N LEU A 152 12.43 -0.96 -17.50
CA LEU A 152 11.83 -0.28 -16.34
C LEU A 152 11.76 1.24 -16.56
N GLN A 153 12.83 1.86 -17.04
CA GLN A 153 12.84 3.29 -17.35
C GLN A 153 11.77 3.68 -18.39
N ASN A 154 11.59 2.85 -19.41
CA ASN A 154 10.57 3.08 -20.44
C ASN A 154 9.16 2.94 -19.86
N GLN A 155 8.91 1.90 -19.08
CA GLN A 155 7.60 1.69 -18.42
C GLN A 155 7.26 2.86 -17.50
N VAL A 156 8.19 3.27 -16.63
CA VAL A 156 8.01 4.42 -15.75
C VAL A 156 7.76 5.70 -16.53
N THR A 157 8.47 5.93 -17.64
CA THR A 157 8.27 7.12 -18.48
C THR A 157 6.86 7.14 -19.10
N VAL A 158 6.34 5.99 -19.53
CA VAL A 158 4.96 5.86 -20.04
C VAL A 158 3.94 6.21 -18.96
N GLU A 159 4.10 5.65 -17.74
CA GLU A 159 3.18 5.94 -16.62
C GLU A 159 3.26 7.40 -16.17
N LEU A 160 4.44 8.01 -16.14
CA LEU A 160 4.60 9.44 -15.85
C LEU A 160 3.88 10.30 -16.87
N THR A 161 4.02 9.97 -18.16
CA THR A 161 3.32 10.69 -19.25
C THR A 161 1.81 10.56 -19.11
N ARG A 162 1.32 9.35 -18.77
CA ARG A 162 -0.10 9.09 -18.51
C ARG A 162 -0.64 9.90 -17.35
N ALA A 163 0.14 9.98 -16.27
CA ALA A 163 -0.19 10.75 -15.08
C ALA A 163 0.07 12.28 -15.24
N LYS A 164 0.58 12.73 -16.40
CA LYS A 164 0.99 14.12 -16.66
C LYS A 164 1.99 14.65 -15.62
N LEU A 165 2.92 13.80 -15.21
CA LEU A 165 3.98 14.11 -14.26
C LEU A 165 5.29 14.34 -15.02
N ASN A 166 6.00 15.41 -14.69
CA ASN A 166 7.33 15.67 -15.23
C ASN A 166 8.41 15.41 -14.17
N VAL A 167 9.47 14.72 -14.58
CA VAL A 167 10.59 14.35 -13.71
C VAL A 167 11.91 14.92 -14.22
N ASP A 168 12.79 15.20 -13.28
CA ASP A 168 14.21 15.45 -13.55
C ASP A 168 15.00 14.17 -13.27
N LYS A 169 15.76 13.70 -14.27
CA LYS A 169 16.54 12.46 -14.17
C LYS A 169 17.82 12.62 -13.34
N LEU A 170 18.03 13.73 -12.66
CA LEU A 170 19.16 14.03 -11.79
C LEU A 170 20.53 13.70 -12.38
N LYS A 171 20.76 14.06 -13.66
CA LYS A 171 22.05 13.84 -14.32
C LYS A 171 23.18 14.54 -13.55
N LEU A 172 24.30 13.85 -13.33
CA LEU A 172 25.45 14.27 -12.51
C LEU A 172 25.15 14.46 -11.01
N ARG A 173 23.91 14.23 -10.57
CA ARG A 173 23.46 14.50 -9.19
C ARG A 173 22.94 13.23 -8.50
N GLN A 174 23.27 12.05 -9.04
CA GLN A 174 22.78 10.77 -8.52
C GLN A 174 23.25 10.51 -7.07
N GLN A 175 24.42 11.02 -6.67
CA GLN A 175 24.89 10.94 -5.28
C GLN A 175 23.97 11.70 -4.31
N GLN A 176 23.51 12.90 -4.68
CA GLN A 176 22.54 13.64 -3.88
C GLN A 176 21.17 12.94 -3.87
N GLY A 177 20.76 12.40 -5.04
CA GLY A 177 19.56 11.56 -5.14
C GLY A 177 19.62 10.36 -4.22
N PHE A 178 20.74 9.65 -4.17
CA PHE A 178 20.96 8.54 -3.25
C PHE A 178 20.72 8.92 -1.77
N CYS A 179 21.18 10.11 -1.35
CA CYS A 179 20.89 10.59 0.01
C CYS A 179 19.40 10.78 0.26
N CYS A 180 18.62 11.16 -0.78
CA CYS A 180 17.17 11.33 -0.65
C CYS A 180 16.39 10.02 -0.60
N VAL A 181 16.91 8.93 -1.18
CA VAL A 181 16.21 7.64 -1.23
C VAL A 181 16.74 6.61 -0.22
N SER A 182 17.78 6.94 0.52
CA SER A 182 18.29 6.07 1.58
C SER A 182 17.29 5.98 2.74
N PRO A 183 17.14 4.82 3.42
CA PRO A 183 16.16 4.62 4.49
C PRO A 183 16.27 5.62 5.65
N CYS A 184 17.49 6.07 5.97
CA CYS A 184 17.77 7.11 6.96
C CYS A 184 18.12 8.44 6.27
N GLY A 185 17.65 8.63 5.03
CA GLY A 185 18.00 9.76 4.21
C GLY A 185 17.29 11.05 4.61
N TYR A 186 17.74 12.11 3.99
CA TYR A 186 17.17 13.44 4.14
C TYR A 186 17.03 14.08 2.75
N ASN A 187 16.18 15.09 2.63
CA ASN A 187 16.05 15.85 1.39
C ASN A 187 17.33 16.67 1.11
N ALA A 188 18.27 16.06 0.39
CA ALA A 188 19.56 16.68 0.07
C ALA A 188 19.46 17.87 -0.90
N PHE A 189 18.34 18.00 -1.61
CA PHE A 189 18.07 19.11 -2.53
C PHE A 189 17.37 20.31 -1.85
N GLY A 190 16.97 20.14 -0.58
CA GLY A 190 16.26 21.19 0.17
C GLY A 190 14.98 21.62 -0.57
N THR A 191 14.85 22.92 -0.85
CA THR A 191 13.66 23.51 -1.46
C THR A 191 13.60 23.42 -2.99
N GLU A 192 14.63 22.88 -3.65
CA GLU A 192 14.73 22.88 -5.12
C GLU A 192 13.59 22.08 -5.80
N TYR A 193 13.28 20.90 -5.26
CA TYR A 193 12.20 20.04 -5.77
C TYR A 193 10.94 20.11 -4.90
N GLU A 194 10.95 20.90 -3.84
CA GLU A 194 9.74 21.12 -3.04
C GLU A 194 8.70 21.92 -3.83
N ARG A 195 7.47 21.46 -3.80
CA ARG A 195 6.30 22.19 -4.29
C ARG A 195 5.32 22.41 -3.15
N VAL A 196 4.70 23.57 -3.15
CA VAL A 196 3.68 23.91 -2.16
C VAL A 196 2.33 23.46 -2.70
N LEU A 197 1.72 22.52 -2.00
CA LEU A 197 0.46 21.89 -2.37
C LEU A 197 -0.51 21.95 -1.18
N PRO A 198 -1.84 21.99 -1.42
CA PRO A 198 -2.84 21.77 -0.37
C PRO A 198 -2.67 20.40 0.27
N ALA A 199 -2.99 20.27 1.55
CA ALA A 199 -2.86 18.99 2.27
C ALA A 199 -3.66 17.85 1.63
N GLY A 200 -4.86 18.13 1.11
CA GLY A 200 -5.66 17.15 0.36
C GLY A 200 -4.98 16.67 -0.91
N SER A 201 -4.32 17.59 -1.65
CA SER A 201 -3.56 17.19 -2.85
C SER A 201 -2.34 16.34 -2.49
N VAL A 202 -1.67 16.63 -1.36
CA VAL A 202 -0.58 15.78 -0.86
C VAL A 202 -1.09 14.39 -0.45
N ALA A 203 -2.26 14.31 0.17
CA ALA A 203 -2.89 13.03 0.50
C ALA A 203 -3.19 12.18 -0.75
N ASN A 204 -3.56 12.80 -1.88
CA ASN A 204 -3.78 12.10 -3.16
C ASN A 204 -2.47 11.58 -3.80
N LEU A 205 -1.30 12.00 -3.32
CA LEU A 205 -0.02 11.41 -3.72
C LEU A 205 0.28 10.09 -3.01
N PHE A 206 -0.52 9.70 -2.02
CA PHE A 206 -0.35 8.44 -1.29
C PHE A 206 -0.51 7.24 -2.25
N PRO A 207 0.57 6.46 -2.48
CA PRO A 207 0.57 5.45 -3.54
C PRO A 207 -0.15 4.16 -3.13
N PHE A 208 -0.41 3.99 -1.84
CA PHE A 208 -0.95 2.75 -1.31
C PHE A 208 -2.46 2.76 -1.37
N ASN A 209 -3.01 1.95 -2.25
CA ASN A 209 -4.43 1.68 -2.28
C ASN A 209 -4.75 0.49 -1.35
N TYR A 210 -4.53 0.73 -0.07
CA TYR A 210 -4.84 -0.25 0.96
C TYR A 210 -6.33 -0.14 1.29
N SER A 211 -7.09 -1.19 1.04
CA SER A 211 -8.51 -1.24 1.41
C SER A 211 -8.73 -1.25 2.93
N GLY A 212 -7.67 -1.49 3.68
CA GLY A 212 -7.57 -1.24 5.12
C GLY A 212 -8.46 -2.09 6.02
N LYS A 213 -9.33 -2.92 5.46
CA LYS A 213 -10.29 -3.72 6.23
C LYS A 213 -9.74 -5.11 6.52
N THR A 214 -8.68 -5.16 7.33
CA THR A 214 -8.16 -6.40 7.88
C THR A 214 -8.48 -6.40 9.39
N ASP A 215 -9.23 -7.39 9.83
CA ASP A 215 -9.55 -7.54 11.24
C ASP A 215 -8.32 -7.98 12.03
N ARG A 216 -8.26 -7.62 13.31
CA ARG A 216 -7.13 -7.98 14.18
C ARG A 216 -7.06 -9.48 14.48
N LYS A 217 -8.20 -10.16 14.40
CA LYS A 217 -8.37 -11.60 14.58
C LYS A 217 -9.24 -12.10 13.44
N GLY A 218 -9.21 -13.38 13.17
CA GLY A 218 -10.06 -13.98 12.14
C GLY A 218 -9.30 -14.91 11.23
N PHE A 219 -9.93 -15.26 10.12
CA PHE A 219 -9.38 -16.19 9.13
C PHE A 219 -8.72 -15.45 7.98
N TYR A 220 -7.54 -15.93 7.60
CA TYR A 220 -6.88 -15.46 6.40
C TYR A 220 -7.61 -15.97 5.16
N ILE A 221 -8.10 -15.08 4.33
CA ILE A 221 -8.85 -15.42 3.10
C ILE A 221 -7.96 -15.32 1.85
N GLY A 222 -7.00 -14.41 1.84
CA GLY A 222 -6.13 -14.21 0.69
C GLY A 222 -5.45 -12.85 0.72
N LYS A 223 -5.10 -12.38 -0.46
CA LYS A 223 -4.51 -11.05 -0.66
C LYS A 223 -5.42 -10.20 -1.55
N ASP A 224 -5.44 -8.91 -1.30
CA ASP A 224 -6.08 -7.94 -2.17
C ASP A 224 -5.24 -7.67 -3.44
N LYS A 225 -5.74 -6.80 -4.32
CA LYS A 225 -5.04 -6.39 -5.54
C LYS A 225 -3.69 -5.70 -5.27
N CYS A 226 -3.49 -5.19 -4.07
CA CYS A 226 -2.29 -4.48 -3.63
C CYS A 226 -1.31 -5.40 -2.87
N GLY A 227 -1.62 -6.69 -2.78
CA GLY A 227 -0.79 -7.66 -2.05
C GLY A 227 -0.98 -7.66 -0.55
N SER A 228 -1.88 -6.86 0.00
CA SER A 228 -2.20 -6.83 1.44
C SER A 228 -2.98 -8.07 1.85
N ASN A 229 -2.65 -8.62 3.01
CA ASN A 229 -3.36 -9.78 3.55
C ASN A 229 -4.78 -9.38 3.97
N ILE A 230 -5.76 -10.21 3.62
CA ILE A 230 -7.15 -10.06 4.04
C ILE A 230 -7.43 -11.08 5.14
N VAL A 231 -7.66 -10.59 6.34
CA VAL A 231 -8.09 -11.37 7.51
C VAL A 231 -9.49 -10.92 7.89
N VAL A 232 -10.43 -11.85 8.04
CA VAL A 232 -11.83 -11.53 8.34
C VAL A 232 -12.27 -12.27 9.59
N ASP A 233 -12.80 -11.53 10.55
CA ASP A 233 -13.50 -12.08 11.71
C ASP A 233 -15.01 -12.13 11.41
N PHE A 234 -15.54 -13.34 11.23
CA PHE A 234 -16.95 -13.55 10.91
C PHE A 234 -17.87 -13.43 12.14
N ASP A 235 -17.30 -13.43 13.34
CA ASP A 235 -18.05 -13.31 14.59
C ASP A 235 -18.18 -11.86 15.05
N GLN A 236 -17.25 -10.99 14.63
CA GLN A 236 -17.29 -9.58 14.97
C GLN A 236 -18.42 -8.87 14.21
N ARG A 237 -19.20 -8.06 14.93
CA ARG A 237 -20.22 -7.18 14.36
C ARG A 237 -19.75 -5.75 14.47
N ASP A 238 -19.81 -5.06 13.33
CA ASP A 238 -19.48 -3.65 13.15
C ASP A 238 -20.54 -2.98 12.27
N GLU A 239 -20.42 -1.69 12.06
CA GLU A 239 -21.32 -0.94 11.17
C GLU A 239 -21.39 -1.55 9.75
N ASP A 240 -20.28 -2.11 9.27
CA ASP A 240 -20.16 -2.76 7.95
C ASP A 240 -20.50 -4.26 7.97
N LYS A 241 -20.58 -4.89 9.13
CA LYS A 241 -20.82 -6.33 9.34
C LYS A 241 -22.01 -6.58 10.24
N THR A 242 -23.19 -6.30 9.73
CA THR A 242 -24.45 -6.43 10.48
C THR A 242 -24.95 -7.88 10.60
N SER A 243 -24.50 -8.78 9.73
CA SER A 243 -24.96 -10.17 9.62
C SER A 243 -23.77 -11.14 9.55
N ALA A 244 -23.99 -12.39 10.03
CA ALA A 244 -23.05 -13.50 9.89
C ALA A 244 -23.22 -14.26 8.56
N ASN A 245 -24.14 -13.83 7.70
CA ASN A 245 -24.40 -14.53 6.44
C ASN A 245 -23.26 -14.27 5.44
N ILE A 246 -22.76 -15.34 4.85
CA ILE A 246 -21.68 -15.30 3.86
C ILE A 246 -22.28 -15.75 2.51
N LEU A 247 -22.17 -14.91 1.49
CA LEU A 247 -22.57 -15.23 0.13
C LEU A 247 -21.34 -15.30 -0.76
N ILE A 248 -21.09 -16.48 -1.37
CA ILE A 248 -19.95 -16.68 -2.29
C ILE A 248 -20.49 -16.78 -3.71
N LEU A 249 -20.16 -15.80 -4.54
CA LEU A 249 -20.56 -15.72 -5.94
C LEU A 249 -19.35 -15.79 -6.87
N GLY A 250 -19.52 -16.43 -8.00
CA GLY A 250 -18.49 -16.51 -9.05
C GLY A 250 -18.91 -17.45 -10.17
N ASN A 251 -18.23 -17.36 -11.32
CA ASN A 251 -18.45 -18.26 -12.43
C ASN A 251 -17.87 -19.67 -12.15
N THR A 252 -18.25 -20.64 -12.97
CA THR A 252 -17.71 -22.00 -12.90
C THR A 252 -16.16 -21.96 -13.09
N GLY A 253 -15.43 -22.74 -12.30
CA GLY A 253 -13.97 -22.81 -12.36
C GLY A 253 -13.23 -21.71 -11.56
N GLN A 254 -13.94 -20.79 -10.87
CA GLN A 254 -13.32 -19.73 -10.06
C GLN A 254 -13.09 -20.11 -8.58
N ALA A 255 -12.87 -21.38 -8.30
CA ALA A 255 -12.51 -21.91 -6.97
C ALA A 255 -13.50 -21.58 -5.83
N LYS A 256 -14.82 -21.40 -6.10
CA LYS A 256 -15.84 -21.16 -5.07
C LYS A 256 -15.90 -22.30 -4.03
N SER A 257 -15.98 -23.55 -4.52
CA SER A 257 -16.04 -24.73 -3.65
C SER A 257 -14.75 -24.89 -2.83
N PHE A 258 -13.59 -24.52 -3.40
CA PHE A 258 -12.33 -24.51 -2.67
C PHE A 258 -12.34 -23.49 -1.52
N LEU A 259 -12.77 -22.25 -1.78
CA LEU A 259 -12.91 -21.22 -0.75
C LEU A 259 -13.88 -21.65 0.34
N MET A 260 -15.01 -22.24 -0.03
CA MET A 260 -15.98 -22.75 0.94
C MET A 260 -15.38 -23.84 1.83
N LYS A 261 -14.68 -24.83 1.26
CA LYS A 261 -13.98 -25.88 2.01
C LYS A 261 -12.94 -25.29 2.96
N LEU A 262 -12.17 -24.29 2.52
CA LEU A 262 -11.18 -23.60 3.35
C LEU A 262 -11.83 -22.90 4.55
N LEU A 263 -12.93 -22.21 4.34
CA LEU A 263 -13.68 -21.55 5.43
C LEU A 263 -14.25 -22.55 6.42
N LEU A 264 -14.83 -23.65 5.94
CA LEU A 264 -15.37 -24.71 6.80
C LEU A 264 -14.26 -25.36 7.67
N LEU A 265 -13.10 -25.64 7.10
CA LEU A 265 -11.96 -26.16 7.85
C LEU A 265 -11.48 -25.17 8.92
N ASN A 266 -11.40 -23.89 8.59
CA ASN A 266 -11.03 -22.85 9.55
C ASN A 266 -12.05 -22.72 10.69
N PHE A 267 -13.35 -22.86 10.39
CA PHE A 267 -14.39 -22.89 11.44
C PHE A 267 -14.28 -24.11 12.33
N LEU A 268 -13.98 -25.29 11.78
CA LEU A 268 -13.74 -26.50 12.56
C LEU A 268 -12.52 -26.36 13.46
N GLU A 269 -11.42 -25.82 12.94
CA GLU A 269 -10.22 -25.52 13.72
C GLU A 269 -10.50 -24.54 14.87
N ALA A 270 -11.40 -23.59 14.64
CA ALA A 270 -11.88 -22.67 15.69
C ALA A 270 -12.88 -23.32 16.69
N GLY A 271 -13.14 -24.64 16.59
CA GLY A 271 -14.01 -25.37 17.50
C GLY A 271 -15.52 -25.18 17.23
N LYS A 272 -15.90 -24.73 16.04
CA LYS A 272 -17.32 -24.57 15.66
C LYS A 272 -17.89 -25.86 15.08
N SER A 273 -19.13 -26.15 15.44
CA SER A 273 -19.91 -27.24 14.82
C SER A 273 -20.41 -26.80 13.45
N ILE A 274 -20.30 -27.68 12.45
CA ILE A 274 -20.67 -27.37 11.06
C ILE A 274 -21.69 -28.39 10.58
N ILE A 275 -22.75 -27.90 9.94
CA ILE A 275 -23.73 -28.68 9.20
C ILE A 275 -23.73 -28.19 7.76
N THR A 276 -23.50 -29.08 6.80
CA THR A 276 -23.51 -28.75 5.37
C THR A 276 -24.62 -29.49 4.65
N LEU A 277 -25.31 -28.79 3.73
CA LEU A 277 -26.20 -29.40 2.75
C LEU A 277 -25.44 -29.46 1.43
N ASP A 278 -25.05 -30.65 1.04
CA ASP A 278 -24.22 -30.89 -0.14
C ASP A 278 -25.02 -31.65 -1.21
N VAL A 279 -25.48 -30.94 -2.22
CA VAL A 279 -26.31 -31.49 -3.28
C VAL A 279 -25.48 -32.22 -4.35
N GLU A 280 -24.22 -31.80 -4.50
CA GLU A 280 -23.32 -32.27 -5.57
C GLU A 280 -22.29 -33.29 -5.06
N HIS A 281 -22.33 -33.68 -3.79
CA HIS A 281 -21.39 -34.60 -3.12
C HIS A 281 -19.92 -34.14 -3.19
N GLU A 282 -19.67 -32.86 -3.32
CA GLU A 282 -18.30 -32.30 -3.39
C GLU A 282 -17.55 -32.36 -2.05
N GLN A 283 -18.27 -32.43 -0.92
CA GLN A 283 -17.69 -32.31 0.42
C GLN A 283 -17.49 -33.67 1.11
N TRP A 284 -17.86 -34.76 0.48
CA TRP A 284 -17.73 -36.10 1.02
C TRP A 284 -16.33 -36.44 1.54
N GLU A 285 -15.32 -36.22 0.70
CA GLU A 285 -13.92 -36.53 1.05
C GLU A 285 -13.43 -35.70 2.23
N MET A 286 -13.79 -34.41 2.27
CA MET A 286 -13.45 -33.51 3.37
C MET A 286 -14.13 -33.94 4.66
N CYS A 287 -15.42 -34.22 4.61
CA CYS A 287 -16.19 -34.70 5.79
C CYS A 287 -15.55 -35.96 6.39
N ARG A 288 -15.18 -36.92 5.55
CA ARG A 288 -14.51 -38.15 5.98
C ARG A 288 -13.11 -37.90 6.56
N ALA A 289 -12.35 -36.97 5.97
CA ALA A 289 -11.00 -36.61 6.42
C ALA A 289 -10.99 -35.99 7.81
N VAL A 290 -12.01 -35.20 8.16
CA VAL A 290 -12.14 -34.55 9.47
C VAL A 290 -12.91 -35.39 10.49
N GLY A 291 -13.30 -36.64 10.15
CA GLY A 291 -14.02 -37.54 11.05
C GLY A 291 -15.51 -37.17 11.24
N GLY A 292 -16.07 -36.42 10.28
CA GLY A 292 -17.47 -36.03 10.28
C GLY A 292 -18.42 -37.17 9.87
N CYS A 293 -19.72 -36.98 10.15
CA CYS A 293 -20.79 -37.87 9.72
C CYS A 293 -21.39 -37.40 8.39
N PHE A 294 -21.55 -38.32 7.44
CA PHE A 294 -22.20 -38.03 6.17
C PHE A 294 -23.47 -38.89 6.06
N ALA A 295 -24.60 -38.24 5.84
CA ALA A 295 -25.88 -38.90 5.68
C ALA A 295 -26.44 -38.63 4.26
N ASP A 296 -26.54 -39.66 3.44
CA ASP A 296 -27.20 -39.58 2.15
C ASP A 296 -28.71 -39.76 2.31
N ILE A 297 -29.43 -38.65 2.11
CA ILE A 297 -30.90 -38.60 2.24
C ILE A 297 -31.58 -39.05 0.94
N ILE A 298 -30.90 -38.92 -0.20
CA ILE A 298 -31.45 -39.21 -1.54
C ILE A 298 -31.67 -40.71 -1.73
N GLU A 299 -30.73 -41.52 -1.27
CA GLU A 299 -30.83 -42.99 -1.35
C GLU A 299 -31.87 -43.58 -0.38
N GLY A 300 -32.47 -42.75 0.51
CA GLY A 300 -33.50 -43.19 1.44
C GLY A 300 -33.02 -44.01 2.62
N THR A 301 -31.69 -44.17 2.76
CA THR A 301 -31.05 -44.89 3.88
C THR A 301 -31.27 -44.11 5.19
N TYR A 302 -31.23 -42.80 5.13
CA TYR A 302 -31.48 -41.92 6.27
C TYR A 302 -32.80 -41.17 6.08
N LYS A 303 -33.64 -41.16 7.11
CA LYS A 303 -34.92 -40.45 7.11
C LYS A 303 -34.94 -39.42 8.24
N ILE A 304 -35.25 -38.18 7.91
CA ILE A 304 -35.43 -37.12 8.91
C ILE A 304 -36.91 -37.07 9.31
N ASN A 305 -37.22 -37.44 10.55
CA ASN A 305 -38.55 -37.31 11.10
C ASN A 305 -38.72 -35.90 11.71
N LEU A 306 -39.34 -35.00 10.95
CA LEU A 306 -39.58 -33.60 11.41
C LEU A 306 -40.60 -33.49 12.54
N LEU A 307 -41.37 -34.56 12.81
CA LEU A 307 -42.43 -34.59 13.84
C LEU A 307 -41.99 -35.36 15.08
N GLU A 308 -40.75 -35.79 15.15
CA GLU A 308 -40.24 -36.52 16.32
C GLU A 308 -40.20 -35.59 17.54
N PRO A 309 -40.94 -35.90 18.62
CA PRO A 309 -40.92 -35.08 19.83
C PRO A 309 -39.52 -35.16 20.46
N ARG A 310 -38.89 -34.02 20.70
CA ARG A 310 -37.64 -33.97 21.46
C ARG A 310 -38.00 -34.21 22.94
N CYS A 311 -37.61 -35.36 23.48
CA CYS A 311 -37.54 -35.56 24.93
C CYS A 311 -36.31 -34.82 25.44
N TRP A 312 -36.50 -33.74 26.17
CA TRP A 312 -35.45 -33.07 26.90
C TRP A 312 -35.23 -33.78 28.22
N ASP A 313 -34.46 -34.85 28.23
CA ASP A 313 -33.95 -35.40 29.47
C ASP A 313 -32.84 -34.48 29.96
N THR A 314 -33.10 -33.85 31.10
CA THR A 314 -32.21 -32.86 31.74
C THR A 314 -30.90 -33.47 32.25
N ASP A 315 -30.77 -34.78 32.27
CA ASP A 315 -29.62 -35.52 32.80
C ASP A 315 -28.82 -36.34 31.77
N ALA A 316 -29.22 -36.36 30.50
CA ALA A 316 -28.50 -37.05 29.47
C ALA A 316 -27.48 -36.09 28.76
N ASP A 317 -26.26 -36.56 28.64
CA ASP A 317 -25.24 -35.87 27.88
C ASP A 317 -25.71 -35.74 26.39
N PRO A 318 -25.89 -34.55 25.84
CA PRO A 318 -26.39 -34.38 24.47
C PRO A 318 -25.49 -34.99 23.38
N TYR A 319 -24.35 -35.56 23.76
CA TYR A 319 -23.37 -36.19 22.87
C TYR A 319 -23.22 -37.70 23.12
N ASP A 320 -24.02 -38.29 23.97
CA ASP A 320 -24.00 -39.75 24.17
C ASP A 320 -24.73 -40.44 22.99
N VAL A 321 -23.96 -40.91 22.04
CA VAL A 321 -24.42 -41.53 20.77
C VAL A 321 -24.94 -42.96 21.03
N ASP A 322 -24.71 -43.54 22.23
CA ASP A 322 -25.06 -44.91 22.60
C ASP A 322 -26.34 -45.00 23.45
N ALA A 323 -27.06 -43.89 23.69
CA ALA A 323 -28.31 -43.95 24.39
C ALA A 323 -29.37 -44.73 23.56
N PRO A 324 -29.90 -45.84 24.04
CA PRO A 324 -30.88 -46.63 23.29
C PRO A 324 -32.13 -45.78 23.08
N SER A 325 -32.52 -45.60 21.79
CA SER A 325 -33.81 -45.04 21.41
C SER A 325 -34.94 -45.82 22.06
N ALA A 326 -35.65 -45.22 23.01
CA ALA A 326 -36.86 -45.77 23.60
C ALA A 326 -38.06 -45.66 22.64
#